data_cd6ef0dbaf328753ad9530540605953a
#
_entry.id   cd6ef0dbaf328753ad9530540605953a
#
_cell.length_a   1.000
_cell.length_b   1.000
_cell.length_c   1.000
_cell.angle_alpha   90.00
_cell.angle_beta   90.00
_cell.angle_gamma   90.00
#
_symmetry.space_group_name_H-M   'P 1'
#
loop_
_entity.id
_entity.type
_entity.pdbx_description
1 polymer ?
#
loop_
_entity_poly.entity_id
_entity_poly.type
_entity_poly.pdbx_seq_one_letter_code
_entity_poly.pdbx_strand_id
1 'polypeptide(L)'
;MSKKEVFILGAGFSYPAKLPLQNKLLEEILKNKDLEYLNYYAKIEEFLDYFFNGSFDLEDIFTILDRSYLYEENFSHLKWTDTYEIRKNLIFLIVNLIDRKLNDLNTFKAKYENFIKYICKNYKKVSVITLNWDTLLEKLVKNLCKNIMIDYCFYTYGLDNMQHIPHINLKAKGEKNLKIIKLHGSINWLFCPNCHRLIVDDKKIESIGKLNQKCKYCQDYSKIDVSLENFIVTPTILKKFDNLHLKYIWNNAFIELQEASKVTFIGYSLPKADYEFLYLLKKVLIDKYIKVVLAPIDKNSETHTRYEKFFKDVEFCFDGFEKCPI
;
A
#
# COMPACT_ATOMS: atom_id res chain seq x y z
N MET A 1 -15.32 -25.44 -13.19
CA MET A 1 -14.65 -24.64 -12.16
C MET A 1 -15.24 -23.23 -12.15
N SER A 2 -15.54 -22.64 -10.99
CA SER A 2 -16.08 -21.26 -10.95
C SER A 2 -14.98 -20.29 -11.40
N LYS A 3 -15.29 -19.45 -12.40
CA LYS A 3 -14.35 -18.45 -12.92
C LYS A 3 -14.00 -17.48 -11.80
N LYS A 4 -12.73 -17.44 -11.39
CA LYS A 4 -12.19 -16.53 -10.39
C LYS A 4 -11.73 -15.23 -11.06
N GLU A 5 -12.03 -14.10 -10.45
CA GLU A 5 -11.63 -12.77 -10.93
C GLU A 5 -10.70 -12.10 -9.92
N VAL A 6 -9.63 -11.49 -10.42
CA VAL A 6 -8.68 -10.72 -9.60
C VAL A 6 -8.68 -9.28 -10.08
N PHE A 7 -8.88 -8.35 -9.16
CA PHE A 7 -8.69 -6.92 -9.40
C PHE A 7 -7.32 -6.48 -8.91
N ILE A 8 -6.58 -5.76 -9.76
CA ILE A 8 -5.29 -5.16 -9.42
C ILE A 8 -5.48 -3.65 -9.37
N LEU A 9 -5.29 -3.07 -8.19
CA LEU A 9 -5.50 -1.65 -7.94
C LEU A 9 -4.17 -0.93 -7.77
N GLY A 10 -3.99 0.17 -8.51
CA GLY A 10 -2.89 1.11 -8.34
C GLY A 10 -3.36 2.48 -7.87
N ALA A 11 -2.47 3.46 -7.81
CA ALA A 11 -2.73 4.79 -7.28
C ALA A 11 -3.88 5.53 -8.00
N GLY A 12 -4.10 5.27 -9.30
CA GLY A 12 -5.22 5.82 -10.06
C GLY A 12 -6.60 5.37 -9.54
N PHE A 13 -6.70 4.22 -8.84
CA PHE A 13 -7.94 3.83 -8.16
C PHE A 13 -8.31 4.80 -7.04
N SER A 14 -7.33 5.32 -6.33
CA SER A 14 -7.53 6.23 -5.19
C SER A 14 -7.59 7.72 -5.60
N TYR A 15 -7.27 8.03 -6.86
CA TYR A 15 -7.28 9.41 -7.37
C TYR A 15 -8.65 10.11 -7.27
N PRO A 16 -9.80 9.47 -7.61
CA PRO A 16 -11.13 10.08 -7.42
C PRO A 16 -11.47 10.42 -5.96
N ALA A 17 -10.80 9.79 -4.99
CA ALA A 17 -10.87 10.14 -3.57
C ALA A 17 -9.90 11.27 -3.16
N LYS A 18 -9.31 11.97 -4.13
CA LYS A 18 -8.34 13.07 -3.95
C LYS A 18 -7.03 12.65 -3.25
N LEU A 19 -6.70 11.36 -3.29
CA LEU A 19 -5.37 10.93 -2.87
C LEU A 19 -4.35 11.28 -3.96
N PRO A 20 -3.16 11.78 -3.58
CA PRO A 20 -2.15 12.15 -4.55
C PRO A 20 -1.54 10.92 -5.22
N LEU A 21 -1.17 11.06 -6.49
CA LEU A 21 -0.30 10.11 -7.15
C LEU A 21 1.13 10.21 -6.59
N GLN A 22 1.93 9.16 -6.74
CA GLN A 22 3.28 9.08 -6.17
C GLN A 22 4.15 10.30 -6.51
N ASN A 23 4.11 10.77 -7.75
CA ASN A 23 4.89 11.93 -8.23
C ASN A 23 4.42 13.28 -7.66
N LYS A 24 3.27 13.34 -6.99
CA LYS A 24 2.75 14.55 -6.33
C LYS A 24 2.76 14.46 -4.81
N LEU A 25 3.10 13.30 -4.27
CA LEU A 25 2.99 13.02 -2.84
C LEU A 25 3.90 13.93 -2.01
N LEU A 26 5.17 14.06 -2.40
CA LEU A 26 6.14 14.89 -1.69
C LEU A 26 5.81 16.39 -1.80
N GLU A 27 5.40 16.84 -2.99
CA GLU A 27 4.95 18.21 -3.20
C GLU A 27 3.77 18.56 -2.28
N GLU A 28 2.80 17.67 -2.14
CA GLU A 28 1.65 17.88 -1.25
C GLU A 28 2.04 17.86 0.24
N ILE A 29 2.99 17.01 0.63
CA ILE A 29 3.53 16.99 2.00
C ILE A 29 4.15 18.33 2.34
N LEU A 30 5.03 18.84 1.48
CA LEU A 30 5.76 20.08 1.73
C LEU A 30 4.88 21.34 1.67
N LYS A 31 3.82 21.33 0.84
CA LYS A 31 2.85 22.44 0.77
C LYS A 31 1.89 22.50 1.95
N ASN A 32 1.53 21.36 2.54
CA ASN A 32 0.51 21.27 3.58
C ASN A 32 1.13 20.89 4.92
N LYS A 33 2.17 21.62 5.34
CA LYS A 33 2.87 21.35 6.59
C LYS A 33 1.94 21.45 7.80
N ASP A 34 2.03 20.44 8.65
CA ASP A 34 1.39 20.44 9.95
C ASP A 34 2.31 21.07 10.98
N LEU A 35 1.81 22.05 11.72
CA LEU A 35 2.59 22.78 12.73
C LEU A 35 3.10 21.87 13.85
N GLU A 36 2.42 20.78 14.12
CA GLU A 36 2.85 19.80 15.13
C GLU A 36 4.15 19.07 14.74
N TYR A 37 4.45 18.98 13.42
CA TYR A 37 5.57 18.18 12.89
C TYR A 37 6.66 18.99 12.19
N LEU A 38 6.77 20.29 12.50
CA LEU A 38 7.73 21.19 11.84
C LEU A 38 9.18 20.68 11.87
N ASN A 39 9.59 20.04 12.97
CA ASN A 39 10.95 19.49 13.09
C ASN A 39 11.22 18.35 12.08
N TYR A 40 10.17 17.58 11.70
CA TYR A 40 10.32 16.53 10.70
C TYR A 40 10.45 17.11 9.30
N TYR A 41 9.66 18.15 9.00
CA TYR A 41 9.78 18.87 7.73
C TYR A 41 11.15 19.51 7.57
N ALA A 42 11.67 20.19 8.61
CA ALA A 42 12.96 20.86 8.55
C ALA A 42 14.10 19.92 8.16
N LYS A 43 14.19 18.73 8.77
CA LYS A 43 15.22 17.73 8.43
C LYS A 43 15.10 17.20 7.01
N ILE A 44 13.87 17.02 6.53
CA ILE A 44 13.62 16.56 5.15
C ILE A 44 13.99 17.67 4.16
N GLU A 45 13.60 18.91 4.41
CA GLU A 45 13.91 20.05 3.54
C GLU A 45 15.42 20.28 3.46
N GLU A 46 16.12 20.26 4.60
CA GLU A 46 17.59 20.38 4.63
C GLU A 46 18.26 19.29 3.76
N PHE A 47 17.79 18.04 3.87
CA PHE A 47 18.28 16.94 3.05
C PHE A 47 17.98 17.16 1.55
N LEU A 48 16.77 17.61 1.21
CA LEU A 48 16.36 17.86 -0.17
C LEU A 48 17.13 19.02 -0.80
N ASP A 49 17.29 20.13 -0.07
CA ASP A 49 18.01 21.31 -0.54
C ASP A 49 19.50 20.99 -0.76
N TYR A 50 20.10 20.18 0.10
CA TYR A 50 21.52 19.84 -0.01
C TYR A 50 21.82 18.88 -1.16
N PHE A 51 20.98 17.85 -1.38
CA PHE A 51 21.29 16.77 -2.30
C PHE A 51 20.56 16.82 -3.64
N PHE A 52 19.46 17.57 -3.77
CA PHE A 52 18.59 17.50 -4.93
C PHE A 52 18.32 18.83 -5.64
N ASN A 53 18.82 19.96 -5.15
CA ASN A 53 18.68 21.28 -5.80
C ASN A 53 17.26 21.63 -6.28
N GLY A 54 16.22 21.24 -5.51
CA GLY A 54 14.82 21.55 -5.81
C GLY A 54 14.15 20.68 -6.89
N SER A 55 14.84 19.71 -7.47
CA SER A 55 14.24 18.72 -8.40
C SER A 55 14.46 17.32 -7.85
N PHE A 56 13.37 16.66 -7.42
CA PHE A 56 13.46 15.37 -6.77
C PHE A 56 12.32 14.45 -7.15
N ASP A 57 12.65 13.18 -7.38
CA ASP A 57 11.70 12.08 -7.43
C ASP A 57 11.70 11.34 -6.09
N LEU A 58 10.50 10.98 -5.63
CA LEU A 58 10.33 10.23 -4.38
C LEU A 58 11.05 8.87 -4.42
N GLU A 59 11.17 8.28 -5.61
CA GLU A 59 11.90 7.03 -5.84
C GLU A 59 13.40 7.19 -5.62
N ASP A 60 13.99 8.27 -6.11
CA ASP A 60 15.42 8.57 -5.92
C ASP A 60 15.72 8.83 -4.44
N ILE A 61 14.88 9.63 -3.78
CA ILE A 61 15.01 9.92 -2.36
C ILE A 61 15.01 8.64 -1.53
N PHE A 62 13.99 7.81 -1.70
CA PHE A 62 13.91 6.55 -0.95
C PHE A 62 15.02 5.58 -1.32
N THR A 63 15.49 5.58 -2.58
CA THR A 63 16.62 4.73 -2.98
C THR A 63 17.90 5.08 -2.21
N ILE A 64 18.20 6.37 -2.05
CA ILE A 64 19.34 6.82 -1.25
C ILE A 64 19.16 6.47 0.23
N LEU A 65 18.00 6.81 0.81
CA LEU A 65 17.70 6.56 2.22
C LEU A 65 17.67 5.07 2.56
N ASP A 66 17.06 4.25 1.71
CA ASP A 66 17.01 2.81 1.89
C ASP A 66 18.38 2.16 1.72
N ARG A 67 19.20 2.63 0.75
CA ARG A 67 20.55 2.12 0.59
C ARG A 67 21.39 2.37 1.84
N SER A 68 21.39 3.61 2.33
CA SER A 68 22.12 3.98 3.55
C SER A 68 21.66 3.14 4.75
N TYR A 69 20.35 2.96 4.93
CA TYR A 69 19.77 2.14 5.99
C TYR A 69 20.13 0.65 5.87
N LEU A 70 19.98 0.06 4.67
CA LEU A 70 20.14 -1.38 4.45
C LEU A 70 21.59 -1.86 4.60
N TYR A 71 22.54 -1.01 4.33
CA TYR A 71 23.97 -1.34 4.37
C TYR A 71 24.71 -0.64 5.53
N GLU A 72 23.99 0.14 6.36
CA GLU A 72 24.57 0.96 7.44
C GLU A 72 25.70 1.87 6.94
N GLU A 73 25.56 2.37 5.71
CA GLU A 73 26.54 3.23 5.04
C GLU A 73 26.20 4.70 5.28
N ASN A 74 27.20 5.49 5.67
CA ASN A 74 27.07 6.94 5.74
C ASN A 74 26.89 7.51 4.32
N PHE A 75 26.04 8.52 4.19
CA PHE A 75 25.80 9.21 2.95
C PHE A 75 26.34 10.63 3.01
N SER A 76 27.48 10.89 2.32
CA SER A 76 28.19 12.16 2.44
C SER A 76 28.58 12.46 3.91
N HIS A 77 28.15 13.63 4.42
CA HIS A 77 28.38 14.03 5.81
C HIS A 77 27.33 13.45 6.81
N LEU A 78 26.27 12.84 6.31
CA LEU A 78 25.23 12.24 7.15
C LEU A 78 25.60 10.82 7.57
N LYS A 79 25.46 10.53 8.85
CA LYS A 79 25.55 9.15 9.34
C LYS A 79 24.33 8.36 8.85
N TRP A 80 24.48 7.05 8.73
CA TRP A 80 23.35 6.19 8.36
C TRP A 80 22.16 6.29 9.35
N THR A 81 22.43 6.63 10.60
CA THR A 81 21.39 6.91 11.62
C THR A 81 20.58 8.17 11.30
N ASP A 82 21.21 9.19 10.71
CA ASP A 82 20.54 10.44 10.33
C ASP A 82 19.65 10.20 9.10
N THR A 83 20.16 9.48 8.10
CA THR A 83 19.37 9.10 6.92
C THR A 83 18.21 8.18 7.29
N TYR A 84 18.38 7.27 8.26
CA TYR A 84 17.32 6.45 8.80
C TYR A 84 16.23 7.29 9.51
N GLU A 85 16.62 8.32 10.25
CA GLU A 85 15.67 9.24 10.87
C GLU A 85 14.88 10.03 9.82
N ILE A 86 15.55 10.57 8.80
CA ILE A 86 14.90 11.28 7.68
C ILE A 86 13.91 10.34 6.98
N ARG A 87 14.31 9.10 6.72
CA ARG A 87 13.43 8.06 6.16
C ARG A 87 12.16 7.83 6.98
N LYS A 88 12.31 7.66 8.29
CA LYS A 88 11.16 7.48 9.20
C LYS A 88 10.23 8.68 9.21
N ASN A 89 10.80 9.88 9.26
CA ASN A 89 10.04 11.11 9.24
C ASN A 89 9.24 11.27 7.95
N LEU A 90 9.86 10.96 6.80
CA LEU A 90 9.18 11.01 5.51
C LEU A 90 8.03 10.00 5.41
N ILE A 91 8.25 8.75 5.83
CA ILE A 91 7.20 7.73 5.91
C ILE A 91 6.06 8.19 6.82
N PHE A 92 6.38 8.74 7.98
CA PHE A 92 5.40 9.26 8.92
C PHE A 92 4.53 10.36 8.31
N LEU A 93 5.15 11.34 7.63
CA LEU A 93 4.42 12.42 6.98
C LEU A 93 3.54 11.91 5.82
N ILE A 94 4.00 10.93 5.07
CA ILE A 94 3.21 10.24 4.02
C ILE A 94 1.96 9.59 4.64
N VAL A 95 2.15 8.83 5.71
CA VAL A 95 1.06 8.14 6.41
C VAL A 95 0.02 9.14 6.91
N ASN A 96 0.46 10.22 7.56
CA ASN A 96 -0.43 11.28 8.05
C ASN A 96 -1.19 12.00 6.94
N LEU A 97 -0.52 12.32 5.83
CA LEU A 97 -1.17 12.97 4.70
C LEU A 97 -2.28 12.09 4.11
N ILE A 98 -1.98 10.81 3.86
CA ILE A 98 -2.93 9.86 3.28
C ILE A 98 -4.13 9.68 4.23
N ASP A 99 -3.88 9.50 5.52
CA ASP A 99 -4.95 9.30 6.50
C ASP A 99 -5.86 10.51 6.61
N ARG A 100 -5.30 11.72 6.74
CA ARG A 100 -6.09 12.97 6.77
C ARG A 100 -7.00 13.11 5.54
N LYS A 101 -6.50 12.78 4.35
CA LYS A 101 -7.30 12.84 3.12
C LYS A 101 -8.44 11.81 3.09
N LEU A 102 -8.32 10.71 3.82
CA LEU A 102 -9.34 9.65 3.91
C LEU A 102 -10.38 9.88 5.01
N ASN A 103 -10.31 10.97 5.77
CA ASN A 103 -11.26 11.23 6.86
C ASN A 103 -12.66 11.60 6.36
N ASP A 104 -12.79 12.20 5.18
CA ASP A 104 -14.09 12.55 4.60
C ASP A 104 -14.55 11.55 3.53
N LEU A 105 -14.85 10.33 3.98
CA LEU A 105 -15.30 9.24 3.12
C LEU A 105 -16.60 9.57 2.35
N ASN A 106 -17.45 10.40 2.90
CA ASN A 106 -18.78 10.69 2.32
C ASN A 106 -18.69 11.47 1.01
N THR A 107 -17.66 12.30 0.81
CA THR A 107 -17.47 13.10 -0.40
C THR A 107 -17.24 12.27 -1.66
N PHE A 108 -16.69 11.08 -1.54
CA PHE A 108 -16.31 10.26 -2.71
C PHE A 108 -16.89 8.85 -2.72
N LYS A 109 -17.56 8.43 -1.65
CA LYS A 109 -18.14 7.07 -1.49
C LYS A 109 -19.01 6.64 -2.66
N ALA A 110 -19.86 7.55 -3.18
CA ALA A 110 -20.78 7.27 -4.28
C ALA A 110 -20.06 6.79 -5.54
N LYS A 111 -18.85 7.29 -5.80
CA LYS A 111 -18.03 6.91 -6.96
C LYS A 111 -17.60 5.45 -6.95
N TYR A 112 -17.49 4.85 -5.77
CA TYR A 112 -17.01 3.48 -5.58
C TYR A 112 -18.12 2.47 -5.31
N GLU A 113 -19.35 2.92 -5.10
CA GLU A 113 -20.44 2.11 -4.56
C GLU A 113 -20.70 0.85 -5.39
N ASN A 114 -20.77 0.99 -6.72
CA ASN A 114 -21.03 -0.14 -7.62
C ASN A 114 -19.91 -1.19 -7.55
N PHE A 115 -18.66 -0.75 -7.59
CA PHE A 115 -17.50 -1.64 -7.48
C PHE A 115 -17.47 -2.37 -6.14
N ILE A 116 -17.63 -1.64 -5.05
CA ILE A 116 -17.62 -2.23 -3.71
C ILE A 116 -18.75 -3.24 -3.52
N LYS A 117 -19.97 -2.90 -3.95
CA LYS A 117 -21.09 -3.83 -3.93
C LYS A 117 -20.83 -5.09 -4.76
N TYR A 118 -20.21 -4.92 -5.94
CA TYR A 118 -19.84 -6.04 -6.80
C TYR A 118 -18.85 -6.99 -6.13
N ILE A 119 -17.71 -6.49 -5.64
CA ILE A 119 -16.70 -7.33 -4.99
C ILE A 119 -17.22 -7.99 -3.71
N CYS A 120 -18.02 -7.28 -2.92
CA CYS A 120 -18.63 -7.81 -1.71
C CYS A 120 -19.65 -8.89 -2.00
N LYS A 121 -20.47 -8.74 -3.04
CA LYS A 121 -21.44 -9.78 -3.47
C LYS A 121 -20.73 -11.04 -3.96
N ASN A 122 -19.60 -10.87 -4.62
CA ASN A 122 -18.84 -11.95 -5.26
C ASN A 122 -17.61 -12.41 -4.44
N TYR A 123 -17.54 -12.12 -3.15
CA TYR A 123 -16.37 -12.32 -2.28
C TYR A 123 -15.73 -13.72 -2.35
N LYS A 124 -16.48 -14.77 -2.70
CA LYS A 124 -15.98 -16.14 -2.86
C LYS A 124 -15.19 -16.36 -4.17
N LYS A 125 -15.42 -15.51 -5.16
CA LYS A 125 -14.86 -15.63 -6.52
C LYS A 125 -13.97 -14.45 -6.89
N VAL A 126 -13.92 -13.43 -6.04
CA VAL A 126 -13.16 -12.20 -6.25
C VAL A 126 -12.10 -12.07 -5.19
N SER A 127 -10.92 -11.69 -5.60
CA SER A 127 -9.87 -11.17 -4.74
C SER A 127 -9.33 -9.85 -5.27
N VAL A 128 -8.81 -9.02 -4.37
CA VAL A 128 -8.22 -7.74 -4.73
C VAL A 128 -6.74 -7.75 -4.34
N ILE A 129 -5.88 -7.43 -5.30
CA ILE A 129 -4.45 -7.17 -5.09
C ILE A 129 -4.25 -5.68 -5.23
N THR A 130 -3.60 -5.04 -4.29
CA THR A 130 -3.30 -3.61 -4.37
C THR A 130 -1.84 -3.31 -4.04
N LEU A 131 -1.29 -2.34 -4.77
CA LEU A 131 0.04 -1.80 -4.53
C LEU A 131 -0.04 -0.51 -3.71
N ASN A 132 -1.27 -0.02 -3.44
CA ASN A 132 -1.50 1.20 -2.68
C ASN A 132 -1.29 0.98 -1.18
N TRP A 133 -0.70 1.96 -0.52
CA TRP A 133 -0.54 1.98 0.93
C TRP A 133 -1.82 2.40 1.66
N ASP A 134 -2.69 3.16 0.98
CA ASP A 134 -3.92 3.71 1.58
C ASP A 134 -4.91 2.62 2.02
N THR A 135 -5.85 3.01 2.87
CA THR A 135 -6.93 2.15 3.39
C THR A 135 -8.30 2.51 2.82
N LEU A 136 -8.34 3.15 1.64
CA LEU A 136 -9.58 3.56 0.99
C LEU A 136 -10.52 2.38 0.76
N LEU A 137 -9.99 1.30 0.17
CA LEU A 137 -10.77 0.10 -0.13
C LEU A 137 -11.38 -0.50 1.14
N GLU A 138 -10.59 -0.62 2.19
CA GLU A 138 -11.00 -1.16 3.48
C GLU A 138 -12.10 -0.30 4.15
N LYS A 139 -11.91 1.02 4.16
CA LYS A 139 -12.89 1.97 4.69
C LYS A 139 -14.21 1.89 3.91
N LEU A 140 -14.15 1.77 2.57
CA LEU A 140 -15.34 1.63 1.72
C LEU A 140 -16.05 0.30 1.96
N VAL A 141 -15.33 -0.82 2.02
CA VAL A 141 -15.90 -2.15 2.31
C VAL A 141 -16.59 -2.15 3.66
N LYS A 142 -15.94 -1.66 4.72
CA LYS A 142 -16.52 -1.56 6.07
C LYS A 142 -17.78 -0.70 6.10
N ASN A 143 -17.81 0.38 5.34
CA ASN A 143 -18.95 1.31 5.30
C ASN A 143 -20.14 0.76 4.49
N LEU A 144 -19.89 0.15 3.33
CA LEU A 144 -20.93 -0.27 2.39
C LEU A 144 -21.38 -1.73 2.57
N CYS A 145 -20.55 -2.58 3.19
CA CYS A 145 -20.75 -4.03 3.27
C CYS A 145 -20.52 -4.55 4.68
N LYS A 146 -21.44 -4.20 5.60
CA LYS A 146 -21.30 -4.47 7.06
C LYS A 146 -21.01 -5.92 7.47
N ASN A 147 -21.37 -6.90 6.64
CA ASN A 147 -21.22 -8.34 6.93
C ASN A 147 -20.00 -8.97 6.22
N ILE A 148 -19.14 -8.16 5.60
CA ILE A 148 -17.92 -8.62 4.94
C ILE A 148 -16.72 -8.28 5.83
N MET A 149 -15.94 -9.30 6.15
CA MET A 149 -14.65 -9.13 6.82
C MET A 149 -13.53 -9.04 5.81
N ILE A 150 -12.51 -8.26 6.13
CA ILE A 150 -11.31 -8.15 5.30
C ILE A 150 -10.32 -9.24 5.71
N ASP A 151 -9.84 -9.98 4.72
CA ASP A 151 -8.81 -11.00 4.88
C ASP A 151 -7.56 -10.55 4.11
N TYR A 152 -6.52 -10.17 4.85
CA TYR A 152 -5.23 -9.78 4.26
C TYR A 152 -4.35 -10.98 3.85
N CYS A 153 -4.87 -12.21 4.00
CA CYS A 153 -4.19 -13.45 3.63
C CYS A 153 -2.89 -13.74 4.39
N PHE A 154 -2.74 -13.21 5.60
CA PHE A 154 -1.66 -13.53 6.52
C PHE A 154 -2.09 -13.34 7.98
N TYR A 155 -1.26 -13.82 8.92
CA TYR A 155 -1.54 -13.69 10.34
C TYR A 155 -1.27 -12.27 10.83
N THR A 156 -2.27 -11.65 11.47
CA THR A 156 -2.17 -10.31 12.04
C THR A 156 -2.42 -10.30 13.55
N TYR A 157 -1.91 -9.28 14.22
CA TYR A 157 -2.21 -8.97 15.60
C TYR A 157 -2.98 -7.66 15.66
N GLY A 158 -4.05 -7.60 16.47
CA GLY A 158 -4.75 -6.35 16.77
C GLY A 158 -4.07 -5.58 17.89
N LEU A 159 -4.12 -4.25 17.86
CA LEU A 159 -3.56 -3.41 18.95
C LEU A 159 -4.22 -3.67 20.30
N ASP A 160 -5.52 -3.89 20.33
CA ASP A 160 -6.29 -4.06 21.58
C ASP A 160 -6.03 -5.41 22.27
N ASN A 161 -5.53 -6.40 21.57
CA ASN A 161 -5.37 -7.77 22.05
C ASN A 161 -3.95 -8.07 22.56
N MET A 162 -3.11 -7.05 22.70
CA MET A 162 -1.74 -7.22 23.20
C MET A 162 -1.66 -7.46 24.72
N GLN A 163 -2.79 -7.43 25.45
CA GLN A 163 -2.75 -7.42 26.90
C GLN A 163 -2.57 -8.79 27.57
N HIS A 164 -2.99 -9.92 26.99
CA HIS A 164 -2.88 -11.20 27.74
C HIS A 164 -2.54 -12.45 26.91
N ILE A 165 -2.95 -12.57 25.67
CA ILE A 165 -2.56 -13.67 24.77
C ILE A 165 -2.58 -13.09 23.35
N PRO A 166 -1.53 -13.29 22.56
CA PRO A 166 -1.58 -12.89 21.16
C PRO A 166 -2.70 -13.66 20.47
N HIS A 167 -3.84 -13.02 20.28
CA HIS A 167 -4.86 -13.56 19.39
C HIS A 167 -4.31 -13.41 17.97
N ILE A 168 -3.80 -14.52 17.45
CA ILE A 168 -3.51 -14.63 16.03
C ILE A 168 -4.87 -14.60 15.35
N ASN A 169 -5.17 -13.52 14.65
CA ASN A 169 -6.33 -13.48 13.77
C ASN A 169 -6.01 -14.34 12.53
N LEU A 170 -6.12 -15.65 12.69
CA LEU A 170 -5.82 -16.64 11.64
C LEU A 170 -6.73 -16.52 10.44
N LYS A 171 -7.92 -15.97 10.64
CA LYS A 171 -8.89 -15.61 9.59
C LYS A 171 -9.69 -14.44 10.08
N ALA A 172 -10.15 -13.61 9.17
CA ALA A 172 -11.22 -12.69 9.46
C ALA A 172 -12.35 -13.49 10.13
N LYS A 173 -12.73 -13.07 11.33
CA LYS A 173 -13.76 -13.75 12.11
C LYS A 173 -15.14 -13.53 11.48
N GLY A 174 -15.48 -14.27 10.44
CA GLY A 174 -16.76 -14.12 9.79
C GLY A 174 -16.99 -15.22 8.75
N GLU A 175 -18.25 -15.41 8.41
CA GLU A 175 -18.63 -16.35 7.34
C GLU A 175 -18.26 -15.84 5.95
N LYS A 176 -18.11 -14.51 5.80
CA LYS A 176 -17.86 -13.84 4.53
C LYS A 176 -16.59 -13.01 4.60
N ASN A 177 -15.54 -13.49 3.94
CA ASN A 177 -14.23 -12.87 3.93
C ASN A 177 -13.87 -12.41 2.51
N LEU A 178 -13.56 -11.14 2.33
CA LEU A 178 -13.01 -10.59 1.09
C LEU A 178 -11.49 -10.52 1.20
N LYS A 179 -10.81 -11.19 0.28
CA LYS A 179 -9.34 -11.16 0.20
C LYS A 179 -8.84 -9.82 -0.35
N ILE A 180 -8.05 -9.12 0.43
CA ILE A 180 -7.36 -7.88 0.01
C ILE A 180 -5.87 -8.07 0.27
N ILE A 181 -5.10 -8.25 -0.78
CA ILE A 181 -3.66 -8.54 -0.74
C ILE A 181 -2.89 -7.26 -1.04
N LYS A 182 -2.18 -6.73 -0.04
CA LYS A 182 -1.43 -5.47 -0.14
C LYS A 182 0.06 -5.75 -0.30
N LEU A 183 0.54 -5.73 -1.55
CA LEU A 183 1.92 -6.12 -1.89
C LEU A 183 2.99 -5.20 -1.32
N HIS A 184 2.64 -3.93 -1.10
CA HIS A 184 3.55 -2.92 -0.58
C HIS A 184 3.26 -2.53 0.88
N GLY A 185 2.54 -3.38 1.62
CA GLY A 185 2.14 -3.06 2.98
C GLY A 185 1.00 -2.04 3.04
N SER A 186 0.82 -1.40 4.18
CA SER A 186 -0.30 -0.48 4.40
C SER A 186 -0.01 0.55 5.48
N ILE A 187 -0.63 1.73 5.35
CA ILE A 187 -0.51 2.79 6.37
C ILE A 187 -1.05 2.39 7.75
N ASN A 188 -1.92 1.39 7.84
CA ASN A 188 -2.45 0.87 9.10
C ASN A 188 -1.72 -0.39 9.59
N TRP A 189 -0.55 -0.69 9.06
CA TRP A 189 0.27 -1.82 9.49
C TRP A 189 1.51 -1.36 10.23
N LEU A 190 1.73 -1.94 11.42
CA LEU A 190 2.91 -1.71 12.24
C LEU A 190 3.69 -3.01 12.43
N PHE A 191 4.99 -2.92 12.37
CA PHE A 191 5.91 -4.04 12.52
C PHE A 191 6.82 -3.83 13.72
N CYS A 192 7.04 -4.87 14.48
CA CYS A 192 8.04 -4.88 15.55
C CYS A 192 9.34 -5.51 15.03
N PRO A 193 10.46 -4.78 14.97
CA PRO A 193 11.72 -5.33 14.47
C PRO A 193 12.31 -6.40 15.41
N ASN A 194 11.93 -6.44 16.68
CA ASN A 194 12.44 -7.41 17.63
C ASN A 194 11.63 -8.74 17.65
N CYS A 195 10.32 -8.66 17.85
CA CYS A 195 9.49 -9.88 17.92
C CYS A 195 8.86 -10.28 16.59
N HIS A 196 9.11 -9.52 15.53
CA HIS A 196 8.64 -9.73 14.16
C HIS A 196 7.11 -9.81 13.99
N ARG A 197 6.35 -9.29 14.97
CA ARG A 197 4.89 -9.23 14.84
C ARG A 197 4.46 -8.13 13.89
N LEU A 198 3.52 -8.47 13.02
CA LEU A 198 2.81 -7.51 12.19
C LEU A 198 1.45 -7.22 12.83
N ILE A 199 1.24 -5.97 13.19
CA ILE A 199 0.08 -5.47 13.90
C ILE A 199 -0.77 -4.68 12.91
N VAL A 200 -2.06 -4.99 12.85
CA VAL A 200 -3.02 -4.25 12.02
C VAL A 200 -3.93 -3.45 12.95
N ASP A 201 -3.94 -2.14 12.78
CA ASP A 201 -4.88 -1.28 13.49
C ASP A 201 -6.15 -1.08 12.64
N ASP A 202 -7.24 -1.63 13.13
CA ASP A 202 -8.55 -1.55 12.49
C ASP A 202 -9.41 -0.39 12.99
N LYS A 203 -9.04 0.26 14.11
CA LYS A 203 -9.96 1.17 14.82
C LYS A 203 -9.60 2.65 14.70
N LYS A 204 -8.33 3.01 14.69
CA LYS A 204 -7.89 4.40 14.59
C LYS A 204 -6.52 4.51 13.96
N ILE A 205 -6.46 5.07 12.78
CA ILE A 205 -5.19 5.40 12.13
C ILE A 205 -4.47 6.55 12.86
N GLU A 206 -5.19 7.43 13.54
CA GLU A 206 -4.61 8.50 14.39
C GLU A 206 -3.60 8.02 15.45
N SER A 207 -3.70 6.76 15.89
CA SER A 207 -2.72 6.18 16.83
C SER A 207 -1.46 5.66 16.14
N ILE A 208 -1.52 5.34 14.85
CA ILE A 208 -0.40 4.84 14.04
C ILE A 208 0.55 5.97 13.64
N GLY A 209 0.03 7.19 13.51
CA GLY A 209 0.83 8.37 13.22
C GLY A 209 1.76 8.82 14.36
N LYS A 210 1.78 8.16 15.52
CA LYS A 210 2.71 8.52 16.60
C LYS A 210 4.04 7.82 16.38
N LEU A 211 5.06 8.58 15.99
CA LEU A 211 6.45 8.15 16.07
C LEU A 211 6.73 7.67 17.51
N ASN A 212 7.38 6.50 17.64
CA ASN A 212 7.75 5.87 18.90
C ASN A 212 6.66 5.09 19.66
N GLN A 213 5.58 4.66 18.98
CA GLN A 213 4.68 3.68 19.61
C GLN A 213 5.46 2.41 19.97
N LYS A 214 5.37 1.99 21.24
CA LYS A 214 6.13 0.83 21.75
C LYS A 214 5.40 -0.49 21.49
N CYS A 215 6.18 -1.54 21.25
CA CYS A 215 5.67 -2.89 21.16
C CYS A 215 5.30 -3.40 22.55
N LYS A 216 4.03 -3.45 22.88
CA LYS A 216 3.54 -3.94 24.18
C LYS A 216 3.98 -5.37 24.46
N TYR A 217 4.02 -6.24 23.45
CA TYR A 217 4.48 -7.60 23.63
C TYR A 217 5.94 -7.66 24.09
N CYS A 218 6.83 -6.87 23.49
CA CYS A 218 8.23 -6.81 23.92
C CYS A 218 8.36 -6.23 25.33
N GLN A 219 7.56 -5.21 25.68
CA GLN A 219 7.54 -4.66 27.03
C GLN A 219 7.05 -5.68 28.06
N ASP A 220 5.95 -6.38 27.76
CA ASP A 220 5.31 -7.28 28.74
C ASP A 220 6.09 -8.58 28.95
N TYR A 221 6.59 -9.18 27.86
CA TYR A 221 7.24 -10.50 27.92
C TYR A 221 8.77 -10.45 27.94
N SER A 222 9.36 -9.58 27.16
CA SER A 222 10.84 -9.51 27.05
C SER A 222 11.45 -8.40 27.87
N LYS A 223 10.63 -7.51 28.47
CA LYS A 223 11.05 -6.32 29.22
C LYS A 223 11.95 -5.38 28.40
N ILE A 224 11.72 -5.33 27.09
CA ILE A 224 12.51 -4.52 26.14
C ILE A 224 11.62 -3.45 25.52
N ASP A 225 12.11 -2.23 25.53
CA ASP A 225 11.47 -1.08 24.88
C ASP A 225 11.83 -1.02 23.41
N VAL A 226 10.93 -1.53 22.55
CA VAL A 226 11.10 -1.52 21.09
C VAL A 226 10.04 -0.64 20.45
N SER A 227 10.44 0.31 19.62
CA SER A 227 9.51 1.11 18.83
C SER A 227 8.97 0.31 17.64
N LEU A 228 7.67 0.45 17.38
CA LEU A 228 7.03 -0.09 16.18
C LEU A 228 7.38 0.79 14.97
N GLU A 229 7.45 0.18 13.82
CA GLU A 229 7.72 0.83 12.54
C GLU A 229 6.53 0.67 11.60
N ASN A 230 6.28 1.66 10.74
CA ASN A 230 5.30 1.52 9.68
C ASN A 230 5.73 0.42 8.70
N PHE A 231 4.83 -0.51 8.42
CA PHE A 231 5.11 -1.62 7.52
C PHE A 231 4.63 -1.28 6.11
N ILE A 232 5.46 -0.51 5.40
CA ILE A 232 5.28 -0.18 3.99
C ILE A 232 6.56 -0.45 3.20
N VAL A 233 6.41 -0.92 1.97
CA VAL A 233 7.51 -1.03 1.00
C VAL A 233 7.61 0.31 0.29
N THR A 234 8.72 1.00 0.49
CA THR A 234 9.00 2.30 -0.09
C THR A 234 9.18 2.22 -1.62
N PRO A 235 8.92 3.30 -2.36
CA PRO A 235 9.15 3.34 -3.79
C PRO A 235 10.65 3.52 -4.06
N THR A 236 11.40 2.46 -3.93
CA THR A 236 12.84 2.39 -4.13
C THR A 236 13.18 1.38 -5.23
N ILE A 237 14.29 1.57 -5.92
CA ILE A 237 14.85 0.57 -6.84
C ILE A 237 15.36 -0.65 -6.07
N LEU A 238 15.74 -0.47 -4.80
CA LEU A 238 16.34 -1.50 -3.94
C LEU A 238 15.31 -2.29 -3.12
N LYS A 239 14.12 -2.56 -3.67
CA LYS A 239 13.06 -3.28 -2.93
C LYS A 239 13.56 -4.62 -2.42
N LYS A 240 13.49 -4.84 -1.11
CA LYS A 240 13.75 -6.13 -0.47
C LYS A 240 12.45 -6.76 0.02
N PHE A 241 12.23 -8.00 -0.33
CA PHE A 241 11.06 -8.79 0.07
C PHE A 241 11.45 -9.93 1.02
N ASP A 242 12.53 -9.75 1.79
CA ASP A 242 13.05 -10.78 2.70
C ASP A 242 12.19 -10.97 3.96
N ASN A 243 11.36 -9.99 4.29
CA ASN A 243 10.44 -10.10 5.41
C ASN A 243 9.44 -11.25 5.21
N LEU A 244 9.29 -12.12 6.22
CA LEU A 244 8.42 -13.28 6.15
C LEU A 244 6.96 -12.95 5.84
N HIS A 245 6.43 -11.85 6.38
CA HIS A 245 5.06 -11.43 6.09
C HIS A 245 4.89 -11.06 4.62
N LEU A 246 5.86 -10.32 4.05
CA LEU A 246 5.84 -10.01 2.61
C LEU A 246 5.90 -11.28 1.76
N LYS A 247 6.75 -12.24 2.12
CA LYS A 247 6.81 -13.54 1.39
C LYS A 247 5.46 -14.24 1.37
N TYR A 248 4.73 -14.28 2.49
CA TYR A 248 3.39 -14.86 2.54
C TYR A 248 2.39 -14.08 1.69
N ILE A 249 2.41 -12.74 1.76
CA ILE A 249 1.53 -11.86 0.99
C ILE A 249 1.76 -12.09 -0.51
N TRP A 250 3.01 -12.09 -0.95
CA TRP A 250 3.37 -12.31 -2.36
C TRP A 250 3.03 -13.71 -2.85
N ASN A 251 3.23 -14.75 -2.02
CA ASN A 251 2.82 -16.11 -2.35
C ASN A 251 1.29 -16.23 -2.52
N ASN A 252 0.52 -15.59 -1.66
CA ASN A 252 -0.93 -15.54 -1.82
C ASN A 252 -1.34 -14.80 -3.09
N ALA A 253 -0.69 -13.69 -3.43
CA ALA A 253 -0.92 -13.00 -4.69
C ALA A 253 -0.63 -13.90 -5.91
N PHE A 254 0.47 -14.66 -5.87
CA PHE A 254 0.82 -15.64 -6.90
C PHE A 254 -0.30 -16.67 -7.09
N ILE A 255 -0.78 -17.28 -6.00
CA ILE A 255 -1.86 -18.29 -6.04
C ILE A 255 -3.14 -17.68 -6.61
N GLU A 256 -3.57 -16.49 -6.12
CA GLU A 256 -4.77 -15.82 -6.59
C GLU A 256 -4.71 -15.49 -8.10
N LEU A 257 -3.57 -15.01 -8.59
CA LEU A 257 -3.34 -14.71 -10.00
C LEU A 257 -3.30 -16.01 -10.84
N GLN A 258 -2.69 -17.07 -10.33
CA GLN A 258 -2.61 -18.36 -11.04
C GLN A 258 -4.00 -18.98 -11.23
N GLU A 259 -4.87 -18.88 -10.22
CA GLU A 259 -6.23 -19.41 -10.26
C GLU A 259 -7.22 -18.49 -11.01
N ALA A 260 -6.86 -17.24 -11.28
CA ALA A 260 -7.72 -16.30 -11.97
C ALA A 260 -8.01 -16.73 -13.40
N SER A 261 -9.27 -16.55 -13.82
CA SER A 261 -9.67 -16.64 -15.24
C SER A 261 -9.75 -15.26 -15.90
N LYS A 262 -9.94 -14.21 -15.10
CA LYS A 262 -9.99 -12.81 -15.52
C LYS A 262 -9.19 -11.95 -14.55
N VAL A 263 -8.39 -11.04 -15.06
CA VAL A 263 -7.65 -10.04 -14.27
C VAL A 263 -7.99 -8.66 -14.78
N THR A 264 -8.47 -7.80 -13.87
CA THR A 264 -8.84 -6.42 -14.18
C THR A 264 -7.91 -5.45 -13.46
N PHE A 265 -7.17 -4.66 -14.22
CA PHE A 265 -6.33 -3.59 -13.70
C PHE A 265 -7.13 -2.29 -13.62
N ILE A 266 -7.05 -1.59 -12.50
CA ILE A 266 -7.70 -0.29 -12.28
C ILE A 266 -6.68 0.71 -11.75
N GLY A 267 -6.37 1.73 -12.54
CA GLY A 267 -5.49 2.82 -12.13
C GLY A 267 -4.06 2.40 -11.76
N TYR A 268 -3.55 1.31 -12.33
CA TYR A 268 -2.17 0.86 -12.19
C TYR A 268 -1.41 1.14 -13.47
N SER A 269 -0.23 1.76 -13.37
CA SER A 269 0.51 2.28 -14.54
C SER A 269 1.62 1.36 -15.06
N LEU A 270 1.79 0.16 -14.50
CA LEU A 270 2.91 -0.76 -14.80
C LEU A 270 4.29 -0.06 -14.66
N PRO A 271 4.62 0.58 -13.53
CA PRO A 271 5.89 1.28 -13.39
C PRO A 271 7.06 0.31 -13.38
N LYS A 272 8.20 0.71 -13.97
CA LYS A 272 9.41 -0.13 -14.01
C LYS A 272 9.96 -0.47 -12.63
N ALA A 273 9.75 0.41 -11.66
CA ALA A 273 10.16 0.20 -10.27
C ALA A 273 9.46 -0.99 -9.58
N ASP A 274 8.31 -1.45 -10.13
CA ASP A 274 7.61 -2.65 -9.62
C ASP A 274 8.06 -3.92 -10.34
N TYR A 275 9.36 -4.04 -10.64
CA TYR A 275 9.93 -5.14 -11.45
C TYR A 275 9.52 -6.53 -10.95
N GLU A 276 9.56 -6.78 -9.65
CA GLU A 276 9.15 -8.06 -9.05
C GLU A 276 7.67 -8.38 -9.34
N PHE A 277 6.81 -7.36 -9.29
CA PHE A 277 5.40 -7.56 -9.63
C PHE A 277 5.20 -7.76 -11.14
N LEU A 278 5.91 -7.00 -11.96
CA LEU A 278 5.91 -7.19 -13.41
C LEU A 278 6.39 -8.61 -13.79
N TYR A 279 7.46 -9.10 -13.14
CA TYR A 279 7.92 -10.47 -13.33
C TYR A 279 6.85 -11.50 -12.96
N LEU A 280 6.18 -11.31 -11.80
CA LEU A 280 5.09 -12.16 -11.36
C LEU A 280 3.94 -12.19 -12.38
N LEU A 281 3.52 -11.01 -12.86
CA LEU A 281 2.45 -10.90 -13.88
C LEU A 281 2.83 -11.63 -15.17
N LYS A 282 4.05 -11.45 -15.66
CA LYS A 282 4.54 -12.17 -16.86
C LYS A 282 4.52 -13.68 -16.68
N LYS A 283 4.89 -14.14 -15.49
CA LYS A 283 4.94 -15.58 -15.17
C LYS A 283 3.57 -16.25 -15.18
N VAL A 284 2.51 -15.55 -14.76
CA VAL A 284 1.22 -16.19 -14.49
C VAL A 284 0.05 -15.76 -15.37
N LEU A 285 0.17 -14.67 -16.14
CA LEU A 285 -0.95 -14.08 -16.87
C LEU A 285 -0.90 -14.29 -18.40
N ILE A 286 -0.04 -15.17 -18.92
CA ILE A 286 0.17 -15.36 -20.38
C ILE A 286 -1.15 -15.65 -21.12
N ASP A 287 -1.99 -16.53 -20.56
CA ASP A 287 -3.22 -17.03 -21.21
C ASP A 287 -4.49 -16.57 -20.46
N LYS A 288 -4.42 -15.44 -19.76
CA LYS A 288 -5.56 -14.92 -19.00
C LYS A 288 -6.27 -13.81 -19.76
N TYR A 289 -7.58 -13.67 -19.51
CA TYR A 289 -8.30 -12.51 -19.97
C TYR A 289 -7.93 -11.28 -19.16
N ILE A 290 -7.37 -10.28 -19.83
CA ILE A 290 -6.86 -9.05 -19.24
C ILE A 290 -7.76 -7.88 -19.62
N LYS A 291 -8.29 -7.19 -18.60
CA LYS A 291 -9.01 -5.93 -18.76
C LYS A 291 -8.24 -4.81 -18.06
N VAL A 292 -8.15 -3.66 -18.72
CA VAL A 292 -7.47 -2.49 -18.16
C VAL A 292 -8.39 -1.29 -18.19
N VAL A 293 -8.62 -0.71 -17.00
CA VAL A 293 -9.44 0.48 -16.80
C VAL A 293 -8.52 1.66 -16.53
N LEU A 294 -8.50 2.60 -17.48
CA LEU A 294 -7.70 3.82 -17.44
C LEU A 294 -8.60 5.06 -17.46
N ALA A 295 -8.04 6.21 -17.07
CA ALA A 295 -8.71 7.48 -17.26
C ALA A 295 -8.74 7.89 -18.75
N PRO A 296 -9.70 8.72 -19.19
CA PRO A 296 -9.75 9.17 -20.58
C PRO A 296 -8.46 9.85 -21.07
N ILE A 297 -7.78 10.57 -20.17
CA ILE A 297 -6.50 11.23 -20.45
C ILE A 297 -5.35 10.25 -20.75
N ASP A 298 -5.50 8.99 -20.30
CA ASP A 298 -4.46 7.97 -20.50
C ASP A 298 -4.55 7.29 -21.88
N LYS A 299 -5.56 7.61 -22.70
CA LYS A 299 -5.66 7.11 -24.06
C LYS A 299 -4.47 7.63 -24.88
N ASN A 300 -3.73 6.70 -25.49
CA ASN A 300 -2.49 6.97 -26.22
C ASN A 300 -1.32 7.48 -25.33
N SER A 301 -1.43 7.33 -24.01
CA SER A 301 -0.36 7.65 -23.07
C SER A 301 0.75 6.58 -23.08
N GLU A 302 1.83 6.89 -22.38
CA GLU A 302 2.90 5.92 -22.12
C GLU A 302 2.38 4.71 -21.31
N THR A 303 1.43 4.94 -20.41
CA THR A 303 0.77 3.85 -19.65
C THR A 303 0.01 2.91 -20.59
N HIS A 304 -0.79 3.44 -21.52
CA HIS A 304 -1.48 2.64 -22.54
C HIS A 304 -0.50 1.79 -23.33
N THR A 305 0.55 2.43 -23.89
CA THR A 305 1.59 1.75 -24.68
C THR A 305 2.33 0.66 -23.87
N ARG A 306 2.54 0.87 -22.53
CA ARG A 306 3.14 -0.15 -21.66
C ARG A 306 2.27 -1.40 -21.58
N TYR A 307 0.95 -1.27 -21.43
CA TYR A 307 0.04 -2.41 -21.39
C TYR A 307 0.00 -3.19 -22.71
N GLU A 308 -0.05 -2.51 -23.87
CA GLU A 308 -0.01 -3.13 -25.20
C GLU A 308 1.28 -3.93 -25.43
N LYS A 309 2.42 -3.41 -24.96
CA LYS A 309 3.71 -4.11 -25.04
C LYS A 309 3.85 -5.23 -24.00
N PHE A 310 3.16 -5.12 -22.88
CA PHE A 310 3.31 -6.06 -21.78
C PHE A 310 2.44 -7.31 -21.96
N PHE A 311 1.21 -7.18 -22.41
CA PHE A 311 0.28 -8.28 -22.64
C PHE A 311 -0.04 -8.44 -24.12
N LYS A 312 -0.33 -9.68 -24.55
CA LYS A 312 -0.64 -9.97 -25.94
C LYS A 312 -2.03 -9.47 -26.35
N ASP A 313 -3.02 -9.74 -25.49
CA ASP A 313 -4.41 -9.40 -25.69
C ASP A 313 -4.95 -8.65 -24.47
N VAL A 314 -5.43 -7.42 -24.68
CA VAL A 314 -5.93 -6.54 -23.62
C VAL A 314 -7.23 -5.88 -24.06
N GLU A 315 -8.26 -5.99 -23.22
CA GLU A 315 -9.45 -5.15 -23.34
C GLU A 315 -9.24 -3.85 -22.58
N PHE A 316 -9.32 -2.72 -23.27
CA PHE A 316 -9.22 -1.39 -22.64
C PHE A 316 -10.59 -0.75 -22.44
N CYS A 317 -10.77 -0.11 -21.26
CA CYS A 317 -11.84 0.84 -21.01
C CYS A 317 -11.21 2.19 -20.60
N PHE A 318 -11.46 3.24 -21.39
CA PHE A 318 -10.90 4.58 -21.16
C PHE A 318 -11.91 5.56 -20.55
N ASP A 319 -13.06 5.09 -20.09
CA ASP A 319 -14.09 5.96 -19.49
C ASP A 319 -13.83 6.25 -18.00
N GLY A 320 -12.72 5.75 -17.49
CA GLY A 320 -12.39 5.82 -16.08
C GLY A 320 -13.16 4.81 -15.23
N PHE A 321 -12.69 4.60 -14.04
CA PHE A 321 -13.18 3.60 -13.11
C PHE A 321 -14.71 3.74 -12.80
N GLU A 322 -15.21 4.99 -12.72
CA GLU A 322 -16.59 5.26 -12.35
C GLU A 322 -17.63 4.81 -13.42
N LYS A 323 -17.23 4.76 -14.67
CA LYS A 323 -18.09 4.52 -15.84
C LYS A 323 -17.85 3.17 -16.52
N CYS A 324 -16.68 2.60 -16.35
CA CYS A 324 -16.37 1.30 -16.95
C CYS A 324 -17.22 0.18 -16.32
N PRO A 325 -17.88 -0.66 -17.11
CA PRO A 325 -18.56 -1.84 -16.58
C PRO A 325 -17.53 -2.79 -15.95
N ILE A 326 -17.84 -3.30 -14.76
CA ILE A 326 -16.99 -4.23 -14.00
C ILE A 326 -17.34 -5.66 -14.37
#